data_b025eb4b41a1fde5e8dd9fbbace91aa3
#
_entry.id   b025eb4b41a1fde5e8dd9fbbace91aa3
#
_cell.length_a   1.000
_cell.length_b   1.000
_cell.length_c   1.000
_cell.angle_alpha   90.00
_cell.angle_beta   90.00
_cell.angle_gamma   90.00
#
_symmetry.space_group_name_H-M   'P 1'
#
loop_
_entity.id
_entity.type
_entity.pdbx_description
1 polymer ?
#
loop_
_entity_poly.entity_id
_entity_poly.type
_entity_poly.pdbx_seq_one_letter_code
_entity_poly.pdbx_strand_id
1 'polypeptide(L)'
;MKQAAVIGGGFGGIAAALRLRSRGANVSLYERLDALGGRAQVFKKNGYIHDAGPTVITAPYLFYELFELFGEKLDDYLEFRPLDPWYRFNFHDQTQFDYGPNREKMLSQIEKISPNDVGGYLKMLKEANTIFELGYQKLAGHPFHKLMTMIKYAPAIIKMRGYESVYTFVSRYLEHPNLRQAFSIQPLLVGGNPFQTSSIYALIHSLEQKWGIYFCMGGTGKLVKELEKLMLRQGIKIKYQHDVEHLSTRNNEISELHFTNGHSHKFDIIVSNADPIQVSTELIGRKKISLHNAFVNKFAKHSMGLFVLFFGSKKQYKNVAHHTIW
;
A
#
# COMPACT_ATOMS: atom_id res chain seq x y z
N MET A 1 -12.35 -18.30 -24.11
CA MET A 1 -11.91 -17.77 -22.79
C MET A 1 -10.66 -16.96 -23.05
N LYS A 2 -10.60 -15.69 -22.61
CA LYS A 2 -9.44 -14.81 -22.83
C LYS A 2 -8.23 -15.32 -22.06
N GLN A 3 -7.05 -15.29 -22.69
CA GLN A 3 -5.77 -15.59 -22.07
C GLN A 3 -5.21 -14.31 -21.44
N ALA A 4 -4.95 -14.34 -20.16
CA ALA A 4 -4.45 -13.18 -19.41
C ALA A 4 -3.09 -13.49 -18.76
N ALA A 5 -2.17 -12.54 -18.86
CA ALA A 5 -0.91 -12.55 -18.15
C ALA A 5 -0.88 -11.47 -17.08
N VAL A 6 -0.34 -11.81 -15.92
CA VAL A 6 -0.03 -10.86 -14.83
C VAL A 6 1.48 -10.91 -14.57
N ILE A 7 2.14 -9.76 -14.62
CA ILE A 7 3.58 -9.62 -14.39
C ILE A 7 3.80 -9.09 -12.97
N GLY A 8 4.48 -9.89 -12.14
CA GLY A 8 4.81 -9.58 -10.76
C GLY A 8 3.79 -10.09 -9.75
N GLY A 9 4.26 -10.88 -8.78
CA GLY A 9 3.48 -11.57 -7.74
C GLY A 9 3.35 -10.80 -6.43
N GLY A 10 3.43 -9.46 -6.45
CA GLY A 10 3.06 -8.63 -5.28
C GLY A 10 1.55 -8.59 -5.07
N PHE A 11 1.06 -8.00 -3.97
CA PHE A 11 -0.37 -7.94 -3.65
C PHE A 11 -1.24 -7.40 -4.79
N GLY A 12 -0.78 -6.37 -5.51
CA GLY A 12 -1.52 -5.83 -6.66
C GLY A 12 -1.65 -6.83 -7.81
N GLY A 13 -0.58 -7.59 -8.10
CA GLY A 13 -0.59 -8.64 -9.13
C GLY A 13 -1.48 -9.82 -8.72
N ILE A 14 -1.39 -10.27 -7.47
CA ILE A 14 -2.26 -11.32 -6.91
C ILE A 14 -3.74 -10.91 -7.02
N ALA A 15 -4.06 -9.68 -6.59
CA ALA A 15 -5.42 -9.14 -6.67
C ALA A 15 -5.92 -9.02 -8.11
N ALA A 16 -5.07 -8.60 -9.05
CA ALA A 16 -5.40 -8.54 -10.47
C ALA A 16 -5.67 -9.94 -11.05
N ALA A 17 -4.82 -10.91 -10.72
CA ALA A 17 -4.95 -12.29 -11.17
C ALA A 17 -6.29 -12.91 -10.70
N LEU A 18 -6.62 -12.77 -9.42
CA LEU A 18 -7.87 -13.26 -8.85
C LEU A 18 -9.10 -12.58 -9.50
N ARG A 19 -9.09 -11.25 -9.66
CA ARG A 19 -10.19 -10.52 -10.30
C ARG A 19 -10.34 -10.85 -11.80
N LEU A 20 -9.26 -11.08 -12.53
CA LEU A 20 -9.34 -11.56 -13.92
C LEU A 20 -9.93 -12.96 -13.97
N ARG A 21 -9.53 -13.84 -13.07
CA ARG A 21 -10.03 -15.20 -12.99
C ARG A 21 -11.52 -15.24 -12.64
N SER A 22 -11.98 -14.45 -11.68
CA SER A 22 -13.41 -14.36 -11.32
C SER A 22 -14.29 -13.86 -12.47
N ARG A 23 -13.70 -13.14 -13.43
CA ARG A 23 -14.35 -12.70 -14.66
C ARG A 23 -14.23 -13.69 -15.84
N GLY A 24 -13.76 -14.91 -15.57
CA GLY A 24 -13.70 -15.99 -16.54
C GLY A 24 -12.46 -16.00 -17.44
N ALA A 25 -11.41 -15.21 -17.14
CA ALA A 25 -10.16 -15.31 -17.87
C ALA A 25 -9.34 -16.56 -17.47
N ASN A 26 -8.55 -17.08 -18.41
CA ASN A 26 -7.50 -18.07 -18.13
C ASN A 26 -6.21 -17.32 -17.78
N VAL A 27 -5.79 -17.35 -16.52
CA VAL A 27 -4.75 -16.46 -15.98
C VAL A 27 -3.44 -17.20 -15.75
N SER A 28 -2.34 -16.59 -16.20
CA SER A 28 -0.98 -16.96 -15.83
C SER A 28 -0.30 -15.77 -15.13
N LEU A 29 0.23 -16.00 -13.93
CA LEU A 29 1.02 -15.02 -13.18
C LEU A 29 2.51 -15.39 -13.30
N TYR A 30 3.33 -14.41 -13.66
CA TYR A 30 4.77 -14.55 -13.83
C TYR A 30 5.50 -13.76 -12.76
N GLU A 31 6.33 -14.45 -11.98
CA GLU A 31 7.14 -13.86 -10.91
C GLU A 31 8.62 -14.18 -11.17
N ARG A 32 9.47 -13.18 -11.12
CA ARG A 32 10.92 -13.34 -11.35
C ARG A 32 11.63 -14.07 -10.22
N LEU A 33 11.10 -13.97 -9.00
CA LEU A 33 11.65 -14.62 -7.81
C LEU A 33 11.08 -16.04 -7.64
N ASP A 34 11.58 -16.72 -6.64
CA ASP A 34 11.14 -18.08 -6.24
C ASP A 34 9.90 -18.06 -5.32
N ALA A 35 9.42 -16.87 -4.93
CA ALA A 35 8.27 -16.70 -4.06
C ALA A 35 7.45 -15.47 -4.42
N LEU A 36 6.13 -15.52 -4.12
CA LEU A 36 5.24 -14.37 -4.22
C LEU A 36 5.45 -13.39 -3.04
N GLY A 37 4.80 -12.23 -3.13
CA GLY A 37 4.76 -11.21 -2.09
C GLY A 37 5.33 -9.87 -2.54
N GLY A 38 6.27 -9.86 -3.47
CA GLY A 38 6.90 -8.62 -3.92
C GLY A 38 7.53 -7.87 -2.74
N ARG A 39 7.03 -6.69 -2.37
CA ARG A 39 7.49 -5.94 -1.19
C ARG A 39 7.03 -6.53 0.14
N ALA A 40 6.15 -7.52 0.16
CA ALA A 40 5.72 -8.28 1.33
C ALA A 40 6.49 -9.61 1.45
N GLN A 41 7.77 -9.61 1.13
CA GLN A 41 8.66 -10.77 1.23
C GLN A 41 8.93 -11.18 2.67
N VAL A 42 9.33 -12.43 2.82
CA VAL A 42 9.70 -13.03 4.11
C VAL A 42 11.12 -13.58 4.02
N PHE A 43 11.95 -13.22 4.96
CA PHE A 43 13.27 -13.79 5.10
C PHE A 43 13.27 -14.90 6.14
N LYS A 44 13.86 -16.04 5.80
CA LYS A 44 14.06 -17.16 6.70
C LYS A 44 15.56 -17.35 6.91
N LYS A 45 16.01 -17.19 8.15
CA LYS A 45 17.42 -17.38 8.50
C LYS A 45 17.57 -17.94 9.90
N ASN A 46 18.37 -19.00 10.05
CA ASN A 46 18.69 -19.62 11.33
C ASN A 46 17.46 -19.98 12.19
N GLY A 47 16.37 -20.46 11.56
CA GLY A 47 15.13 -20.80 12.24
C GLY A 47 14.21 -19.61 12.55
N TYR A 48 14.60 -18.39 12.26
CA TYR A 48 13.79 -17.19 12.39
C TYR A 48 13.08 -16.85 11.08
N ILE A 49 11.89 -16.28 11.22
CA ILE A 49 11.07 -15.78 10.10
C ILE A 49 10.90 -14.28 10.31
N HIS A 50 11.28 -13.48 9.32
CA HIS A 50 11.20 -12.03 9.36
C HIS A 50 10.35 -11.53 8.20
N ASP A 51 9.23 -10.87 8.49
CA ASP A 51 8.47 -10.13 7.49
C ASP A 51 9.27 -8.89 7.05
N ALA A 52 9.60 -8.82 5.77
CA ALA A 52 10.47 -7.78 5.21
C ALA A 52 9.71 -6.52 4.77
N GLY A 53 8.40 -6.58 4.78
CA GLY A 53 7.53 -5.53 4.28
C GLY A 53 6.55 -5.02 5.34
N PRO A 54 5.36 -4.57 4.89
CA PRO A 54 4.35 -4.05 5.79
C PRO A 54 3.89 -5.14 6.76
N THR A 55 3.89 -4.80 8.04
CA THR A 55 3.42 -5.68 9.12
C THR A 55 2.03 -5.31 9.62
N VAL A 56 1.45 -4.23 9.09
CA VAL A 56 0.11 -3.76 9.42
C VAL A 56 -0.84 -3.87 8.23
N ILE A 57 -2.09 -4.19 8.53
CA ILE A 57 -3.19 -4.21 7.59
C ILE A 57 -4.17 -3.10 7.97
N THR A 58 -4.31 -2.08 7.11
CA THR A 58 -5.15 -0.90 7.33
C THR A 58 -6.47 -0.92 6.59
N ALA A 59 -6.64 -1.85 5.64
CA ALA A 59 -7.85 -2.02 4.84
C ALA A 59 -8.15 -3.52 4.66
N PRO A 60 -8.46 -4.26 5.74
CA PRO A 60 -8.62 -5.72 5.71
C PRO A 60 -9.71 -6.17 4.75
N TYR A 61 -10.77 -5.38 4.56
CA TYR A 61 -11.88 -5.69 3.66
C TYR A 61 -11.43 -5.98 2.21
N LEU A 62 -10.30 -5.38 1.75
CA LEU A 62 -9.75 -5.65 0.43
C LEU A 62 -9.28 -7.11 0.27
N PHE A 63 -8.84 -7.74 1.36
CA PHE A 63 -8.48 -9.15 1.35
C PHE A 63 -9.71 -10.05 1.49
N TYR A 64 -10.70 -9.66 2.32
CA TYR A 64 -11.98 -10.37 2.40
C TYR A 64 -12.64 -10.45 1.02
N GLU A 65 -12.72 -9.33 0.29
CA GLU A 65 -13.27 -9.27 -1.06
C GLU A 65 -12.62 -10.30 -2.01
N LEU A 66 -11.30 -10.53 -1.92
CA LEU A 66 -10.62 -11.47 -2.81
C LEU A 66 -11.06 -12.93 -2.60
N PHE A 67 -11.37 -13.33 -1.37
CA PHE A 67 -11.91 -14.65 -1.05
C PHE A 67 -13.40 -14.73 -1.42
N GLU A 68 -14.17 -13.69 -1.13
CA GLU A 68 -15.59 -13.60 -1.46
C GLU A 68 -15.87 -13.71 -2.97
N LEU A 69 -14.96 -13.26 -3.84
CA LEU A 69 -15.05 -13.46 -5.30
C LEU A 69 -15.29 -14.93 -5.70
N PHE A 70 -14.90 -15.86 -4.83
CA PHE A 70 -14.99 -17.31 -5.08
C PHE A 70 -15.88 -18.03 -4.07
N GLY A 71 -16.66 -17.30 -3.27
CA GLY A 71 -17.53 -17.86 -2.24
C GLY A 71 -16.80 -18.42 -1.03
N GLU A 72 -15.50 -18.06 -0.85
CA GLU A 72 -14.70 -18.49 0.30
C GLU A 72 -14.69 -17.39 1.37
N LYS A 73 -14.53 -17.77 2.65
CA LYS A 73 -14.38 -16.85 3.77
C LYS A 73 -12.91 -16.77 4.17
N LEU A 74 -12.37 -15.57 4.23
CA LEU A 74 -10.98 -15.35 4.64
C LEU A 74 -10.70 -15.87 6.04
N ASP A 75 -11.65 -15.75 6.97
CA ASP A 75 -11.51 -16.16 8.37
C ASP A 75 -11.31 -17.68 8.56
N ASP A 76 -11.65 -18.49 7.56
CA ASP A 76 -11.36 -19.94 7.56
C ASP A 76 -9.86 -20.22 7.37
N TYR A 77 -9.08 -19.26 6.93
CA TYR A 77 -7.66 -19.40 6.58
C TYR A 77 -6.72 -18.51 7.39
N LEU A 78 -7.18 -17.32 7.76
CA LEU A 78 -6.38 -16.25 8.35
C LEU A 78 -7.11 -15.61 9.54
N GLU A 79 -6.35 -15.16 10.52
CA GLU A 79 -6.83 -14.34 11.63
C GLU A 79 -6.20 -12.96 11.54
N PHE A 80 -7.02 -11.92 11.43
CA PHE A 80 -6.59 -10.54 11.59
C PHE A 80 -6.87 -10.07 13.01
N ARG A 81 -5.81 -9.80 13.77
CA ARG A 81 -5.92 -9.33 15.16
C ARG A 81 -5.82 -7.81 15.20
N PRO A 82 -6.84 -7.11 15.78
CA PRO A 82 -6.79 -5.66 15.91
C PRO A 82 -5.64 -5.24 16.83
N LEU A 83 -4.98 -4.15 16.49
CA LEU A 83 -3.91 -3.56 17.29
C LEU A 83 -4.45 -2.43 18.18
N ASP A 84 -4.02 -2.39 19.44
CA ASP A 84 -4.20 -1.28 20.38
C ASP A 84 -2.98 -1.21 21.33
N PRO A 85 -2.19 -0.14 21.28
CA PRO A 85 -2.27 0.98 20.34
C PRO A 85 -1.84 0.56 18.92
N TRP A 86 -2.22 1.38 17.93
CA TRP A 86 -1.74 1.25 16.57
C TRP A 86 -0.26 1.60 16.48
N TYR A 87 0.11 2.76 17.08
CA TYR A 87 1.48 3.26 17.16
C TYR A 87 1.73 3.84 18.55
N ARG A 88 2.89 3.53 19.12
CA ARG A 88 3.39 4.17 20.35
C ARG A 88 4.51 5.11 19.99
N PHE A 89 4.41 6.36 20.42
CA PHE A 89 5.48 7.34 20.28
C PHE A 89 6.13 7.57 21.63
N ASN A 90 7.45 7.45 21.68
CA ASN A 90 8.26 7.84 22.82
C ASN A 90 9.11 9.03 22.38
N PHE A 91 8.78 10.21 22.88
CA PHE A 91 9.51 11.42 22.56
C PHE A 91 10.72 11.61 23.46
N HIS A 92 11.73 12.36 23.00
CA HIS A 92 12.96 12.58 23.77
C HIS A 92 12.75 13.42 25.05
N ASP A 93 11.65 14.14 25.18
CA ASP A 93 11.22 14.79 26.43
C ASP A 93 10.54 13.81 27.40
N GLN A 94 10.64 12.50 27.14
CA GLN A 94 10.03 11.40 27.88
C GLN A 94 8.50 11.34 27.82
N THR A 95 7.86 12.21 27.05
CA THR A 95 6.43 12.11 26.77
C THR A 95 6.15 10.85 25.95
N GLN A 96 5.14 10.08 26.36
CA GLN A 96 4.63 8.94 25.60
C GLN A 96 3.25 9.26 25.08
N PHE A 97 2.98 8.86 23.83
CA PHE A 97 1.70 9.02 23.18
C PHE A 97 1.31 7.75 22.44
N ASP A 98 0.18 7.16 22.82
CA ASP A 98 -0.40 5.97 22.21
C ASP A 98 -1.49 6.38 21.22
N TYR A 99 -1.18 6.35 19.92
CA TYR A 99 -2.17 6.56 18.86
C TYR A 99 -2.92 5.24 18.61
N GLY A 100 -4.25 5.25 18.75
CA GLY A 100 -5.05 4.04 18.73
C GLY A 100 -6.53 4.24 18.41
N PRO A 101 -7.34 3.16 18.49
CA PRO A 101 -8.74 3.15 18.08
C PRO A 101 -9.68 3.86 19.06
N ASN A 102 -9.32 3.93 20.34
CA ASN A 102 -10.19 4.49 21.36
C ASN A 102 -10.13 6.02 21.36
N ARG A 103 -11.21 6.66 20.90
CA ARG A 103 -11.30 8.11 20.77
C ARG A 103 -11.21 8.85 22.10
N GLU A 104 -11.82 8.33 23.17
CA GLU A 104 -11.79 8.97 24.49
C GLU A 104 -10.38 8.95 25.08
N LYS A 105 -9.70 7.79 24.97
CA LYS A 105 -8.30 7.65 25.36
C LYS A 105 -7.41 8.61 24.57
N MET A 106 -7.65 8.77 23.27
CA MET A 106 -6.94 9.72 22.42
C MET A 106 -7.11 11.15 22.89
N LEU A 107 -8.35 11.58 23.11
CA LEU A 107 -8.66 12.93 23.58
C LEU A 107 -8.03 13.21 24.94
N SER A 108 -8.12 12.26 25.89
CA SER A 108 -7.49 12.39 27.22
C SER A 108 -5.96 12.51 27.13
N GLN A 109 -5.30 11.79 26.23
CA GLN A 109 -3.85 11.92 26.03
C GLN A 109 -3.47 13.27 25.41
N ILE A 110 -4.24 13.72 24.39
CA ILE A 110 -4.02 15.03 23.76
C ILE A 110 -4.21 16.14 24.80
N GLU A 111 -5.27 16.07 25.62
CA GLU A 111 -5.54 17.06 26.67
C GLU A 111 -4.40 17.17 27.69
N LYS A 112 -3.80 16.02 28.08
CA LYS A 112 -2.65 16.00 28.99
C LYS A 112 -1.39 16.62 28.39
N ILE A 113 -1.19 16.48 27.07
CA ILE A 113 -0.02 17.02 26.38
C ILE A 113 -0.23 18.49 26.00
N SER A 114 -1.41 18.82 25.47
CA SER A 114 -1.80 20.14 25.01
C SER A 114 -3.31 20.31 25.02
N PRO A 115 -3.90 20.88 26.08
CA PRO A 115 -5.35 21.12 26.17
C PRO A 115 -5.90 21.91 24.98
N ASN A 116 -5.12 22.87 24.45
CA ASN A 116 -5.51 23.70 23.31
C ASN A 116 -5.68 22.91 22.01
N ASP A 117 -5.01 21.76 21.88
CA ASP A 117 -5.02 20.95 20.66
C ASP A 117 -6.22 19.99 20.56
N VAL A 118 -7.00 19.81 21.63
CA VAL A 118 -8.19 18.92 21.64
C VAL A 118 -9.19 19.36 20.56
N GLY A 119 -9.54 20.65 20.55
CA GLY A 119 -10.45 21.21 19.54
C GLY A 119 -9.87 21.17 18.13
N GLY A 120 -8.57 21.38 18.01
CA GLY A 120 -7.83 21.29 16.76
C GLY A 120 -7.85 19.86 16.18
N TYR A 121 -7.57 18.87 17.00
CA TYR A 121 -7.63 17.45 16.61
C TYR A 121 -8.99 17.04 16.03
N LEU A 122 -10.08 17.46 16.68
CA LEU A 122 -11.43 17.15 16.20
C LEU A 122 -11.72 17.78 14.82
N LYS A 123 -11.27 19.03 14.62
CA LYS A 123 -11.37 19.71 13.32
C LYS A 123 -10.53 19.03 12.25
N MET A 124 -9.30 18.61 12.60
CA MET A 124 -8.41 17.86 11.73
C MET A 124 -9.04 16.56 11.24
N LEU A 125 -9.62 15.77 12.14
CA LEU A 125 -10.31 14.52 11.77
C LEU A 125 -11.50 14.77 10.84
N LYS A 126 -12.27 15.83 11.07
CA LYS A 126 -13.40 16.20 10.19
C LYS A 126 -12.92 16.53 8.78
N GLU A 127 -11.85 17.30 8.66
CA GLU A 127 -11.26 17.64 7.36
C GLU A 127 -10.65 16.40 6.68
N ALA A 128 -9.93 15.56 7.43
CA ALA A 128 -9.40 14.28 6.92
C ALA A 128 -10.51 13.36 6.39
N ASN A 129 -11.68 13.35 7.04
CA ASN A 129 -12.84 12.60 6.56
C ASN A 129 -13.39 13.17 5.23
N THR A 130 -13.42 14.50 5.09
CA THR A 130 -13.83 15.14 3.82
C THR A 130 -12.88 14.75 2.68
N ILE A 131 -11.57 14.73 2.96
CA ILE A 131 -10.54 14.29 1.99
C ILE A 131 -10.72 12.80 1.67
N PHE A 132 -11.04 11.96 2.66
CA PHE A 132 -11.28 10.54 2.49
C PHE A 132 -12.51 10.26 1.60
N GLU A 133 -13.63 10.92 1.85
CA GLU A 133 -14.85 10.75 1.05
C GLU A 133 -14.62 11.12 -0.42
N LEU A 134 -13.88 12.19 -0.67
CA LEU A 134 -13.59 12.60 -2.03
C LEU A 134 -12.43 11.78 -2.63
N GLY A 135 -11.29 11.71 -1.96
CA GLY A 135 -10.06 11.11 -2.48
C GLY A 135 -10.16 9.58 -2.59
N TYR A 136 -10.69 8.92 -1.58
CA TYR A 136 -10.76 7.47 -1.54
C TYR A 136 -12.08 6.93 -2.13
N GLN A 137 -13.23 7.39 -1.64
CA GLN A 137 -14.51 6.82 -2.06
C GLN A 137 -14.90 7.21 -3.50
N LYS A 138 -14.65 8.47 -3.90
CA LYS A 138 -15.06 8.95 -5.24
C LYS A 138 -13.98 8.82 -6.29
N LEU A 139 -12.70 8.97 -5.92
CA LEU A 139 -11.61 9.09 -6.89
C LEU A 139 -10.76 7.82 -7.03
N ALA A 140 -10.69 6.94 -6.04
CA ALA A 140 -9.81 5.76 -6.10
C ALA A 140 -10.10 4.82 -7.30
N GLY A 141 -11.33 4.77 -7.78
CA GLY A 141 -11.73 3.99 -8.95
C GLY A 141 -11.47 4.65 -10.30
N HIS A 142 -10.99 5.90 -10.33
CA HIS A 142 -10.78 6.64 -11.58
C HIS A 142 -9.32 6.67 -12.02
N PRO A 143 -9.05 6.45 -13.32
CA PRO A 143 -7.68 6.53 -13.84
C PRO A 143 -7.24 7.99 -13.97
N PHE A 144 -6.21 8.39 -13.23
CA PHE A 144 -5.64 9.75 -13.25
C PHE A 144 -4.66 10.02 -14.40
N HIS A 145 -4.42 9.05 -15.29
CA HIS A 145 -3.53 9.25 -16.45
C HIS A 145 -4.14 10.12 -17.55
N LYS A 146 -5.45 10.38 -17.52
CA LYS A 146 -6.13 11.22 -18.52
C LYS A 146 -6.16 12.68 -18.06
N LEU A 147 -5.63 13.60 -18.88
CA LEU A 147 -5.60 15.03 -18.61
C LEU A 147 -6.99 15.60 -18.29
N MET A 148 -8.02 15.17 -19.02
CA MET A 148 -9.42 15.57 -18.76
C MET A 148 -9.90 15.18 -17.37
N THR A 149 -9.49 14.01 -16.87
CA THR A 149 -9.79 13.58 -15.50
C THR A 149 -9.11 14.50 -14.49
N MET A 150 -7.85 14.83 -14.71
CA MET A 150 -7.12 15.78 -13.83
C MET A 150 -7.77 17.16 -13.81
N ILE A 151 -8.12 17.71 -14.99
CA ILE A 151 -8.81 19.01 -15.10
C ILE A 151 -10.17 18.98 -14.37
N LYS A 152 -10.96 17.93 -14.57
CA LYS A 152 -12.26 17.76 -13.92
C LYS A 152 -12.18 17.80 -12.40
N TYR A 153 -11.14 17.18 -11.81
CA TYR A 153 -10.99 17.06 -10.35
C TYR A 153 -10.04 18.11 -9.74
N ALA A 154 -9.36 18.91 -10.56
CA ALA A 154 -8.46 19.97 -10.08
C ALA A 154 -9.14 20.94 -9.09
N PRO A 155 -10.37 21.44 -9.30
CA PRO A 155 -11.04 22.31 -8.34
C PRO A 155 -11.25 21.66 -6.98
N ALA A 156 -11.56 20.35 -6.96
CA ALA A 156 -11.73 19.59 -5.74
C ALA A 156 -10.40 19.40 -4.99
N ILE A 157 -9.33 19.08 -5.73
CA ILE A 157 -7.96 18.93 -5.17
C ILE A 157 -7.47 20.28 -4.59
N ILE A 158 -7.73 21.39 -5.28
CA ILE A 158 -7.38 22.72 -4.81
C ILE A 158 -8.18 23.07 -3.55
N LYS A 159 -9.49 22.81 -3.54
CA LYS A 159 -10.35 23.04 -2.36
C LYS A 159 -9.88 22.28 -1.14
N MET A 160 -9.41 21.03 -1.31
CA MET A 160 -8.81 20.21 -0.25
C MET A 160 -7.37 20.60 0.08
N ARG A 161 -6.82 21.64 -0.58
CA ARG A 161 -5.43 22.08 -0.45
C ARG A 161 -4.41 20.95 -0.69
N GLY A 162 -4.71 20.06 -1.64
CA GLY A 162 -3.86 18.91 -1.98
C GLY A 162 -2.42 19.25 -2.42
N TYR A 163 -2.13 20.54 -2.63
CA TYR A 163 -0.81 21.09 -2.90
C TYR A 163 0.04 21.29 -1.63
N GLU A 164 -0.57 21.31 -0.44
CA GLU A 164 0.15 21.41 0.83
C GLU A 164 0.74 20.04 1.22
N SER A 165 1.71 20.03 2.13
CA SER A 165 2.23 18.81 2.72
C SER A 165 1.33 18.31 3.86
N VAL A 166 1.44 17.00 4.21
CA VAL A 166 0.75 16.45 5.38
C VAL A 166 1.16 17.17 6.65
N TYR A 167 2.46 17.49 6.81
CA TYR A 167 2.93 18.24 7.99
C TYR A 167 2.30 19.63 8.06
N THR A 168 2.17 20.34 6.94
CA THR A 168 1.49 21.64 6.87
C THR A 168 0.01 21.50 7.22
N PHE A 169 -0.65 20.46 6.69
CA PHE A 169 -2.04 20.15 7.02
C PHE A 169 -2.23 19.97 8.53
N VAL A 170 -1.45 19.09 9.17
CA VAL A 170 -1.51 18.82 10.61
C VAL A 170 -1.22 20.06 11.44
N SER A 171 -0.22 20.87 11.03
CA SER A 171 0.21 22.08 11.74
C SER A 171 -0.83 23.21 11.73
N ARG A 172 -1.84 23.15 10.87
CA ARG A 172 -2.98 24.10 10.92
C ARG A 172 -3.93 23.85 12.09
N TYR A 173 -3.92 22.65 12.63
CA TYR A 173 -4.87 22.22 13.64
C TYR A 173 -4.20 21.97 15.00
N LEU A 174 -2.93 21.58 15.00
CA LEU A 174 -2.21 21.22 16.21
C LEU A 174 -1.02 22.17 16.42
N GLU A 175 -0.83 22.61 17.66
CA GLU A 175 0.25 23.52 18.04
C GLU A 175 1.45 22.77 18.64
N HIS A 176 1.21 21.72 19.42
CA HIS A 176 2.26 20.99 20.12
C HIS A 176 3.13 20.18 19.17
N PRO A 177 4.49 20.30 19.24
CA PRO A 177 5.41 19.67 18.28
C PRO A 177 5.28 18.13 18.24
N ASN A 178 5.17 17.49 19.41
CA ASN A 178 5.05 16.03 19.51
C ASN A 178 3.75 15.53 18.85
N LEU A 179 2.64 16.26 19.00
CA LEU A 179 1.38 15.92 18.36
C LEU A 179 1.45 16.14 16.84
N ARG A 180 2.09 17.22 16.37
CA ARG A 180 2.36 17.41 14.94
C ARG A 180 3.16 16.25 14.37
N GLN A 181 4.20 15.81 15.05
CA GLN A 181 5.03 14.69 14.64
C GLN A 181 4.21 13.39 14.59
N ALA A 182 3.46 13.08 15.66
CA ALA A 182 2.66 11.87 15.73
C ALA A 182 1.60 11.79 14.64
N PHE A 183 0.87 12.88 14.39
CA PHE A 183 -0.20 12.92 13.39
C PHE A 183 0.30 13.18 11.94
N SER A 184 1.60 13.31 11.74
CA SER A 184 2.21 13.41 10.40
C SER A 184 2.89 12.13 9.93
N ILE A 185 2.73 11.00 10.65
CA ILE A 185 3.42 9.75 10.33
C ILE A 185 2.85 9.02 9.11
N GLN A 186 1.58 9.24 8.74
CA GLN A 186 0.87 8.48 7.71
C GLN A 186 1.60 8.38 6.36
N PRO A 187 2.28 9.43 5.85
CA PRO A 187 3.07 9.31 4.62
C PRO A 187 4.15 8.23 4.66
N LEU A 188 4.70 7.89 5.82
CA LEU A 188 5.71 6.84 5.96
C LEU A 188 5.19 5.47 5.51
N LEU A 189 3.88 5.21 5.66
CA LEU A 189 3.23 3.96 5.22
C LEU A 189 3.34 3.74 3.70
N VAL A 190 3.51 4.83 2.94
CA VAL A 190 3.67 4.81 1.48
C VAL A 190 5.07 5.25 1.03
N GLY A 191 6.03 5.31 1.96
CA GLY A 191 7.40 5.73 1.68
C GLY A 191 7.54 7.22 1.39
N GLY A 192 6.58 8.05 1.84
CA GLY A 192 6.55 9.48 1.62
C GLY A 192 7.15 10.28 2.77
N ASN A 193 7.81 11.41 2.45
CA ASN A 193 8.27 12.38 3.42
C ASN A 193 7.10 13.28 3.84
N PRO A 194 6.75 13.39 5.14
CA PRO A 194 5.62 14.21 5.62
C PRO A 194 5.67 15.68 5.19
N PHE A 195 6.87 16.23 4.99
CA PHE A 195 7.08 17.62 4.58
C PHE A 195 6.91 17.87 3.07
N GLN A 196 6.82 16.81 2.27
CA GLN A 196 6.72 16.89 0.81
C GLN A 196 5.50 16.14 0.25
N THR A 197 4.98 15.17 0.99
CA THR A 197 3.84 14.36 0.56
C THR A 197 2.55 15.17 0.67
N SER A 198 1.74 15.16 -0.37
CA SER A 198 0.47 15.87 -0.45
C SER A 198 -0.45 15.61 0.76
N SER A 199 -1.10 16.66 1.24
CA SER A 199 -2.11 16.59 2.32
C SER A 199 -3.28 15.64 2.02
N ILE A 200 -3.47 15.23 0.76
CA ILE A 200 -4.45 14.21 0.39
C ILE A 200 -4.22 12.93 1.19
N TYR A 201 -2.98 12.60 1.54
CA TYR A 201 -2.65 11.43 2.36
C TYR A 201 -3.13 11.52 3.82
N ALA A 202 -3.62 12.68 4.27
CA ALA A 202 -4.34 12.80 5.54
C ALA A 202 -5.64 11.98 5.57
N LEU A 203 -6.16 11.55 4.39
CA LEU A 203 -7.25 10.58 4.29
C LEU A 203 -6.99 9.27 5.07
N ILE A 204 -5.71 8.92 5.27
CA ILE A 204 -5.31 7.71 6.01
C ILE A 204 -5.82 7.75 7.45
N HIS A 205 -5.86 8.93 8.10
CA HIS A 205 -6.47 9.05 9.43
C HIS A 205 -7.91 8.54 9.47
N SER A 206 -8.72 8.89 8.45
CA SER A 206 -10.10 8.43 8.37
C SER A 206 -10.19 6.96 8.00
N LEU A 207 -9.27 6.47 7.19
CA LEU A 207 -9.17 5.05 6.84
C LEU A 207 -8.88 4.20 8.09
N GLU A 208 -7.88 4.61 8.90
CA GLU A 208 -7.52 3.97 10.16
C GLU A 208 -8.67 3.98 11.17
N GLN A 209 -9.34 5.13 11.32
CA GLN A 209 -10.50 5.26 12.21
C GLN A 209 -11.70 4.41 11.77
N LYS A 210 -11.91 4.24 10.45
CA LYS A 210 -13.05 3.52 9.90
C LYS A 210 -12.87 2.01 9.97
N TRP A 211 -11.69 1.51 9.65
CA TRP A 211 -11.43 0.07 9.53
C TRP A 211 -10.47 -0.49 10.56
N GLY A 212 -9.78 0.36 11.32
CA GLY A 212 -8.77 -0.07 12.26
C GLY A 212 -7.45 -0.46 11.61
N ILE A 213 -6.52 -0.87 12.45
CA ILE A 213 -5.22 -1.43 12.05
C ILE A 213 -5.09 -2.82 12.66
N TYR A 214 -4.70 -3.79 11.84
CA TYR A 214 -4.62 -5.20 12.20
C TYR A 214 -3.24 -5.77 11.93
N PHE A 215 -2.94 -6.82 12.66
CA PHE A 215 -1.83 -7.73 12.38
C PHE A 215 -2.38 -9.06 11.87
N CYS A 216 -1.82 -9.58 10.79
CA CYS A 216 -2.12 -10.92 10.31
C CYS A 216 -1.38 -11.94 11.18
N MET A 217 -2.11 -12.81 11.90
CA MET A 217 -1.51 -13.83 12.74
C MET A 217 -0.72 -14.84 11.90
N GLY A 218 0.56 -14.99 12.25
CA GLY A 218 1.55 -15.73 11.45
C GLY A 218 2.32 -14.88 10.45
N GLY A 219 2.14 -13.55 10.51
CA GLY A 219 2.85 -12.57 9.69
C GLY A 219 2.29 -12.37 8.29
N THR A 220 2.81 -11.37 7.60
CA THR A 220 2.43 -11.03 6.22
C THR A 220 2.72 -12.18 5.24
N GLY A 221 3.77 -12.96 5.52
CA GLY A 221 4.10 -14.15 4.73
C GLY A 221 2.99 -15.20 4.73
N LYS A 222 2.26 -15.38 5.84
CA LYS A 222 1.10 -16.27 5.88
C LYS A 222 -0.03 -15.76 4.99
N LEU A 223 -0.30 -14.46 5.00
CA LEU A 223 -1.29 -13.83 4.13
C LEU A 223 -0.96 -14.07 2.65
N VAL A 224 0.29 -13.85 2.23
CA VAL A 224 0.75 -14.13 0.86
C VAL A 224 0.53 -15.60 0.50
N LYS A 225 0.88 -16.52 1.40
CA LYS A 225 0.74 -17.97 1.19
C LYS A 225 -0.71 -18.42 1.04
N GLU A 226 -1.64 -17.87 1.82
CA GLU A 226 -3.06 -18.23 1.68
C GLU A 226 -3.68 -17.63 0.40
N LEU A 227 -3.26 -16.45 -0.03
CA LEU A 227 -3.63 -15.89 -1.33
C LEU A 227 -3.05 -16.71 -2.50
N GLU A 228 -1.84 -17.22 -2.38
CA GLU A 228 -1.23 -18.15 -3.35
C GLU A 228 -2.07 -19.44 -3.47
N LYS A 229 -2.44 -20.06 -2.34
CA LYS A 229 -3.30 -21.23 -2.32
C LYS A 229 -4.66 -20.97 -2.93
N LEU A 230 -5.26 -19.79 -2.65
CA LEU A 230 -6.51 -19.37 -3.29
C LEU A 230 -6.35 -19.31 -4.81
N MET A 231 -5.29 -18.68 -5.33
CA MET A 231 -5.03 -18.64 -6.77
C MET A 231 -4.90 -20.03 -7.39
N LEU A 232 -4.16 -20.94 -6.73
CA LEU A 232 -3.98 -22.30 -7.20
C LEU A 232 -5.30 -23.09 -7.23
N ARG A 233 -6.12 -22.98 -6.16
CA ARG A 233 -7.47 -23.60 -6.13
C ARG A 233 -8.37 -23.11 -7.27
N GLN A 234 -8.20 -21.83 -7.65
CA GLN A 234 -8.96 -21.25 -8.75
C GLN A 234 -8.36 -21.54 -10.14
N GLY A 235 -7.31 -22.36 -10.22
CA GLY A 235 -6.69 -22.76 -11.48
C GLY A 235 -5.84 -21.68 -12.15
N ILE A 236 -5.38 -20.67 -11.41
CA ILE A 236 -4.41 -19.70 -11.89
C ILE A 236 -3.03 -20.38 -11.96
N LYS A 237 -2.36 -20.25 -13.08
CA LYS A 237 -1.01 -20.79 -13.29
C LYS A 237 0.02 -19.82 -12.76
N ILE A 238 0.77 -20.21 -11.72
CA ILE A 238 1.86 -19.41 -11.17
C ILE A 238 3.18 -19.92 -11.73
N LYS A 239 3.96 -19.01 -12.33
CA LYS A 239 5.26 -19.27 -12.93
C LYS A 239 6.32 -18.49 -12.16
N TYR A 240 7.04 -19.19 -11.29
CA TYR A 240 8.19 -18.64 -10.56
C TYR A 240 9.45 -18.65 -11.42
N GLN A 241 10.40 -17.80 -11.07
CA GLN A 241 11.68 -17.67 -11.79
C GLN A 241 11.48 -17.38 -13.30
N HIS A 242 10.40 -16.68 -13.62
CA HIS A 242 10.09 -16.24 -14.98
C HIS A 242 10.19 -14.72 -15.05
N ASP A 243 11.37 -14.24 -15.40
CA ASP A 243 11.63 -12.82 -15.56
C ASP A 243 11.21 -12.36 -16.95
N VAL A 244 10.37 -11.32 -17.00
CA VAL A 244 9.92 -10.71 -18.25
C VAL A 244 10.96 -9.68 -18.67
N GLU A 245 11.63 -9.94 -19.79
CA GLU A 245 12.70 -9.10 -20.32
C GLU A 245 12.16 -7.98 -21.20
N HIS A 246 11.14 -8.28 -22.03
CA HIS A 246 10.64 -7.33 -23.01
C HIS A 246 9.16 -7.53 -23.31
N LEU A 247 8.47 -6.41 -23.65
CA LEU A 247 7.08 -6.38 -24.11
C LEU A 247 7.02 -5.90 -25.57
N SER A 248 6.60 -6.76 -26.47
CA SER A 248 6.39 -6.37 -27.86
C SER A 248 5.08 -5.60 -28.01
N THR A 249 5.15 -4.49 -28.75
CA THR A 249 3.98 -3.65 -29.05
C THR A 249 3.68 -3.67 -30.54
N ARG A 250 2.39 -3.82 -30.87
CA ARG A 250 1.87 -3.68 -32.24
C ARG A 250 0.63 -2.76 -32.17
N ASN A 251 0.59 -1.75 -33.04
CA ASN A 251 -0.50 -0.76 -33.10
C ASN A 251 -0.78 -0.09 -31.73
N ASN A 252 0.26 0.27 -30.99
CA ASN A 252 0.18 0.83 -29.63
C ASN A 252 -0.43 -0.10 -28.56
N GLU A 253 -0.59 -1.38 -28.84
CA GLU A 253 -1.03 -2.39 -27.90
C GLU A 253 0.11 -3.36 -27.58
N ILE A 254 0.21 -3.80 -26.33
CA ILE A 254 1.14 -4.86 -25.95
C ILE A 254 0.52 -6.19 -26.38
N SER A 255 1.28 -6.97 -27.18
CA SER A 255 0.77 -8.22 -27.76
C SER A 255 1.49 -9.45 -27.27
N GLU A 256 2.74 -9.33 -26.81
CA GLU A 256 3.58 -10.47 -26.51
C GLU A 256 4.56 -10.17 -25.38
N LEU A 257 4.74 -11.15 -24.49
CA LEU A 257 5.76 -11.16 -23.43
C LEU A 257 6.95 -11.98 -23.91
N HIS A 258 8.15 -11.45 -23.72
CA HIS A 258 9.41 -12.14 -23.91
C HIS A 258 10.10 -12.33 -22.58
N PHE A 259 10.62 -13.53 -22.35
CA PHE A 259 11.27 -13.92 -21.10
C PHE A 259 12.78 -14.06 -21.29
N THR A 260 13.54 -13.86 -20.22
CA THR A 260 15.01 -14.00 -20.22
C THR A 260 15.51 -15.38 -20.65
N ASN A 261 14.67 -16.40 -20.60
CA ASN A 261 14.97 -17.76 -21.07
C ASN A 261 14.74 -17.95 -22.58
N GLY A 262 14.44 -16.89 -23.33
CA GLY A 262 14.22 -16.90 -24.78
C GLY A 262 12.82 -17.32 -25.24
N HIS A 263 11.93 -17.70 -24.31
CA HIS A 263 10.54 -18.01 -24.68
C HIS A 263 9.72 -16.73 -24.85
N SER A 264 8.68 -16.81 -25.67
CA SER A 264 7.68 -15.74 -25.80
C SER A 264 6.27 -16.29 -25.84
N HIS A 265 5.29 -15.47 -25.36
CA HIS A 265 3.88 -15.85 -25.34
C HIS A 265 2.98 -14.65 -25.62
N LYS A 266 1.92 -14.90 -26.40
CA LYS A 266 0.86 -13.93 -26.71
C LYS A 266 -0.29 -14.05 -25.73
N PHE A 267 -0.86 -12.90 -25.37
CA PHE A 267 -2.00 -12.81 -24.46
C PHE A 267 -3.02 -11.78 -24.96
N ASP A 268 -4.30 -12.01 -24.62
CA ASP A 268 -5.39 -11.07 -24.90
C ASP A 268 -5.39 -9.91 -23.89
N ILE A 269 -4.91 -10.17 -22.67
CA ILE A 269 -4.87 -9.20 -21.57
C ILE A 269 -3.52 -9.32 -20.88
N ILE A 270 -2.85 -8.18 -20.67
CA ILE A 270 -1.60 -8.12 -19.93
C ILE A 270 -1.75 -7.06 -18.84
N VAL A 271 -1.50 -7.46 -17.58
CA VAL A 271 -1.48 -6.57 -16.43
C VAL A 271 -0.09 -6.62 -15.81
N SER A 272 0.53 -5.46 -15.62
CA SER A 272 1.81 -5.38 -14.92
C SER A 272 1.64 -4.77 -13.53
N ASN A 273 2.19 -5.44 -12.52
CA ASN A 273 2.35 -4.94 -11.15
C ASN A 273 3.82 -4.56 -10.86
N ALA A 274 4.69 -4.54 -11.88
CA ALA A 274 6.03 -4.00 -11.75
C ALA A 274 5.99 -2.46 -11.66
N ASP A 275 7.11 -1.86 -11.25
CA ASP A 275 7.24 -0.40 -11.17
C ASP A 275 6.94 0.26 -12.53
N PRO A 276 6.06 1.26 -12.62
CA PRO A 276 5.66 1.88 -13.89
C PRO A 276 6.84 2.50 -14.65
N ILE A 277 7.85 3.01 -13.93
CA ILE A 277 9.05 3.56 -14.55
C ILE A 277 9.85 2.41 -15.19
N GLN A 278 10.05 1.31 -14.47
CA GLN A 278 10.72 0.13 -14.99
C GLN A 278 9.98 -0.44 -16.20
N VAL A 279 8.66 -0.59 -16.13
CA VAL A 279 7.84 -1.07 -17.27
C VAL A 279 8.05 -0.19 -18.49
N SER A 280 7.98 1.14 -18.32
CA SER A 280 8.08 2.06 -19.45
C SER A 280 9.50 2.16 -20.02
N THR A 281 10.53 2.12 -19.17
CA THR A 281 11.92 2.35 -19.60
C THR A 281 12.66 1.08 -20.02
N GLU A 282 12.37 -0.04 -19.36
CA GLU A 282 13.07 -1.30 -19.57
C GLU A 282 12.24 -2.28 -20.41
N LEU A 283 10.99 -2.58 -19.98
CA LEU A 283 10.20 -3.61 -20.64
C LEU A 283 9.64 -3.16 -22.00
N ILE A 284 9.12 -1.94 -22.12
CA ILE A 284 8.60 -1.40 -23.39
C ILE A 284 9.71 -0.77 -24.22
N GLY A 285 10.74 -0.24 -23.56
CA GLY A 285 11.90 0.41 -24.15
C GLY A 285 11.70 1.91 -24.43
N ARG A 286 12.72 2.72 -24.11
CA ARG A 286 12.67 4.19 -24.12
C ARG A 286 12.21 4.80 -25.45
N LYS A 287 12.50 4.18 -26.59
CA LYS A 287 12.11 4.69 -27.92
C LYS A 287 10.60 4.65 -28.19
N LYS A 288 9.84 3.87 -27.42
CA LYS A 288 8.39 3.69 -27.59
C LYS A 288 7.57 4.40 -26.49
N ILE A 289 8.23 5.13 -25.61
CA ILE A 289 7.56 5.86 -24.51
C ILE A 289 6.90 7.12 -25.11
N SER A 290 5.65 7.39 -24.70
CA SER A 290 5.00 8.65 -25.03
C SER A 290 5.77 9.83 -24.43
N LEU A 291 5.70 11.01 -25.05
CA LEU A 291 6.33 12.25 -24.55
C LEU A 291 5.89 12.54 -23.11
N HIS A 292 4.64 12.29 -22.77
CA HIS A 292 4.10 12.43 -21.42
C HIS A 292 4.84 11.52 -20.42
N ASN A 293 4.97 10.23 -20.71
CA ASN A 293 5.66 9.28 -19.83
C ASN A 293 7.15 9.60 -19.73
N ALA A 294 7.78 10.04 -20.81
CA ALA A 294 9.18 10.49 -20.79
C ALA A 294 9.36 11.70 -19.85
N PHE A 295 8.44 12.66 -19.89
CA PHE A 295 8.44 13.81 -18.99
C PHE A 295 8.24 13.37 -17.54
N VAL A 296 7.22 12.54 -17.26
CA VAL A 296 6.96 12.01 -15.92
C VAL A 296 8.18 11.29 -15.38
N ASN A 297 8.79 10.38 -16.15
CA ASN A 297 9.98 9.63 -15.73
C ASN A 297 11.18 10.53 -15.43
N LYS A 298 11.34 11.64 -16.18
CA LYS A 298 12.44 12.60 -15.96
C LYS A 298 12.30 13.38 -14.65
N PHE A 299 11.06 13.68 -14.23
CA PHE A 299 10.77 14.49 -13.04
C PHE A 299 10.26 13.68 -11.85
N ALA A 300 10.05 12.37 -12.01
CA ALA A 300 9.64 11.51 -10.91
C ALA A 300 10.71 11.47 -9.83
N LYS A 301 10.27 11.64 -8.58
CA LYS A 301 11.13 11.48 -7.40
C LYS A 301 10.87 10.11 -6.80
N HIS A 302 11.92 9.35 -6.55
CA HIS A 302 11.81 8.10 -5.81
C HIS A 302 11.44 8.35 -4.35
N SER A 303 10.76 7.37 -3.74
CA SER A 303 10.53 7.37 -2.29
C SER A 303 11.86 7.31 -1.53
N MET A 304 11.84 7.73 -0.26
CA MET A 304 13.00 7.58 0.61
C MET A 304 13.39 6.10 0.77
N GLY A 305 14.67 5.84 0.92
CA GLY A 305 15.18 4.53 1.33
C GLY A 305 14.92 4.27 2.81
N LEU A 306 14.80 2.99 3.18
CA LEU A 306 14.65 2.54 4.55
C LEU A 306 15.75 1.53 4.87
N PHE A 307 16.46 1.76 5.97
CA PHE A 307 17.35 0.75 6.53
C PHE A 307 16.58 -0.08 7.56
N VAL A 308 16.53 -1.40 7.36
CA VAL A 308 15.81 -2.32 8.25
C VAL A 308 16.78 -3.31 8.85
N LEU A 309 16.83 -3.36 10.18
CA LEU A 309 17.58 -4.36 10.93
C LEU A 309 16.61 -5.41 11.49
N PHE A 310 16.79 -6.65 11.09
CA PHE A 310 16.02 -7.79 11.61
C PHE A 310 16.84 -8.49 12.69
N PHE A 311 16.25 -8.66 13.86
CA PHE A 311 16.89 -9.39 14.95
C PHE A 311 15.86 -10.17 15.77
N GLY A 312 16.32 -11.24 16.41
CA GLY A 312 15.55 -12.00 17.38
C GLY A 312 16.10 -11.77 18.80
N SER A 313 15.23 -11.84 19.80
CA SER A 313 15.59 -11.75 21.21
C SER A 313 15.05 -12.94 22.00
N LYS A 314 15.82 -13.45 22.95
CA LYS A 314 15.35 -14.45 23.93
C LYS A 314 14.43 -13.82 25.00
N LYS A 315 14.49 -12.49 25.16
CA LYS A 315 13.69 -11.72 26.12
C LYS A 315 12.50 -11.09 25.43
N GLN A 316 11.32 -11.20 26.04
CA GLN A 316 10.15 -10.42 25.69
C GLN A 316 10.18 -9.05 26.38
N TYR A 317 9.94 -7.98 25.64
CA TYR A 317 9.88 -6.61 26.14
C TYR A 317 8.43 -6.19 26.29
N LYS A 318 7.95 -6.05 27.55
CA LYS A 318 6.54 -5.74 27.83
C LYS A 318 6.14 -4.28 27.58
N ASN A 319 7.13 -3.38 27.52
CA ASN A 319 6.91 -1.93 27.41
C ASN A 319 6.95 -1.40 25.97
N VAL A 320 7.01 -2.30 24.99
CA VAL A 320 6.97 -1.93 23.58
C VAL A 320 5.61 -2.33 23.00
N ALA A 321 5.03 -1.46 22.19
CA ALA A 321 3.88 -1.77 21.38
C ALA A 321 4.31 -2.47 20.08
N HIS A 322 3.36 -3.00 19.33
CA HIS A 322 3.63 -3.64 18.02
C HIS A 322 4.44 -2.71 17.10
N HIS A 323 4.08 -1.42 17.08
CA HIS A 323 4.87 -0.36 16.47
C HIS A 323 5.22 0.67 17.52
N THR A 324 6.51 0.81 17.80
CA THR A 324 7.04 1.80 18.74
C THR A 324 8.03 2.70 17.99
N ILE A 325 7.84 4.00 18.10
CA ILE A 325 8.61 5.05 17.44
C ILE A 325 9.34 5.83 18.52
N TRP A 326 10.65 6.01 18.30
CA TRP A 326 11.57 6.66 19.24
C TRP A 326 12.10 7.96 18.64
#